data_eb55bff14d974ebb5f2b077bafd70923
#
_entry.id   eb55bff14d974ebb5f2b077bafd70923
#
_cell.length_a   1.000
_cell.length_b   1.000
_cell.length_c   1.000
_cell.angle_alpha   90.00
_cell.angle_beta   90.00
_cell.angle_gamma   90.00
#
_symmetry.space_group_name_H-M   'P 1'
#
loop_
_entity.id
_entity.type
_entity.pdbx_description
1 polymer ?
#
loop_
_entity_poly.entity_id
_entity_poly.type
_entity_poly.pdbx_seq_one_letter_code
_entity_poly.pdbx_strand_id
1 'polypeptide(L)'
;GIAANVKGVLIGNAKGYTKMVMARFREIGYRPQLFLVNAGDCGVPQRRERVFFCALRNDIERPLLKLAPTHRWISAGEATRDVQELTAGEMEDTKATPMHLKWWPKTMKGDTYATAASKEGRKGGLFSHIRLHESQPSPTLTCATNDHSAVHWDECRRLTYREWKRLGSFPDDYYAKTDKIGKYMIGMSV
;
A
#
# COMPACT_ATOMS: atom_id res chain seq x y z
N GLY A 1 13.33 -19.25 -8.12
CA GLY A 1 13.58 -17.85 -7.71
C GLY A 1 12.33 -17.01 -7.79
N ILE A 2 12.21 -16.03 -6.89
CA ILE A 2 11.10 -15.05 -6.87
C ILE A 2 11.71 -13.65 -6.77
N ALA A 3 11.22 -12.72 -7.59
CA ALA A 3 11.54 -11.29 -7.51
C ALA A 3 10.27 -10.47 -7.65
N ALA A 4 10.16 -9.37 -6.92
CA ALA A 4 8.99 -8.51 -6.93
C ALA A 4 9.32 -7.08 -7.41
N ASN A 5 8.34 -6.42 -8.02
CA ASN A 5 8.45 -5.04 -8.48
C ASN A 5 7.08 -4.35 -8.50
N VAL A 6 7.06 -3.05 -8.74
CA VAL A 6 5.82 -2.28 -8.86
C VAL A 6 5.12 -2.54 -10.19
N LYS A 7 3.79 -2.37 -10.24
CA LYS A 7 2.97 -2.54 -11.45
C LYS A 7 3.48 -1.75 -12.66
N GLY A 8 4.13 -0.62 -12.43
CA GLY A 8 4.69 0.24 -13.49
C GLY A 8 5.60 -0.47 -14.49
N VAL A 9 6.25 -1.59 -14.10
CA VAL A 9 7.11 -2.37 -15.01
C VAL A 9 6.33 -3.06 -16.15
N LEU A 10 5.00 -3.14 -16.05
CA LEU A 10 4.14 -3.76 -17.06
C LEU A 10 3.64 -2.79 -18.13
N ILE A 11 3.89 -1.49 -17.99
CA ILE A 11 3.31 -0.45 -18.84
C ILE A 11 4.39 0.44 -19.45
N GLY A 12 4.05 1.09 -20.58
CA GLY A 12 4.94 2.02 -21.26
C GLY A 12 6.28 1.40 -21.67
N ASN A 13 7.33 2.18 -21.60
CA ASN A 13 8.69 1.76 -21.96
C ASN A 13 9.24 0.64 -21.07
N ALA A 14 8.76 0.52 -19.83
CA ALA A 14 9.17 -0.52 -18.91
C ALA A 14 8.73 -1.93 -19.34
N LYS A 15 7.70 -2.06 -20.18
CA LYS A 15 7.26 -3.35 -20.74
C LYS A 15 8.36 -4.08 -21.52
N GLY A 16 9.28 -3.33 -22.16
CA GLY A 16 10.45 -3.90 -22.83
C GLY A 16 11.38 -4.62 -21.86
N TYR A 17 11.66 -4.02 -20.72
CA TYR A 17 12.50 -4.64 -19.70
C TYR A 17 11.89 -5.93 -19.14
N THR A 18 10.57 -5.95 -18.92
CA THR A 18 9.86 -7.17 -18.50
C THR A 18 10.09 -8.32 -19.47
N LYS A 19 9.97 -8.06 -20.78
CA LYS A 19 10.23 -9.07 -21.81
C LYS A 19 11.69 -9.55 -21.79
N MET A 20 12.65 -8.63 -21.64
CA MET A 20 14.07 -8.97 -21.55
C MET A 20 14.38 -9.83 -20.33
N VAL A 21 13.84 -9.49 -19.15
CA VAL A 21 14.00 -10.28 -17.93
C VAL A 21 13.47 -11.70 -18.12
N MET A 22 12.27 -11.84 -18.69
CA MET A 22 11.66 -13.14 -18.97
C MET A 22 12.47 -13.97 -19.99
N ALA A 23 13.01 -13.33 -21.03
CA ALA A 23 13.88 -14.00 -21.99
C ALA A 23 15.17 -14.48 -21.32
N ARG A 24 15.81 -13.62 -20.53
CA ARG A 24 17.05 -13.97 -19.82
C ARG A 24 16.87 -15.12 -18.86
N PHE A 25 15.77 -15.21 -18.15
CA PHE A 25 15.48 -16.40 -17.32
C PHE A 25 15.40 -17.69 -18.15
N ARG A 26 14.81 -17.64 -19.36
CA ARG A 26 14.75 -18.83 -20.24
C ARG A 26 16.14 -19.24 -20.74
N GLU A 27 16.96 -18.28 -21.13
CA GLU A 27 18.33 -18.51 -21.61
C GLU A 27 19.20 -19.23 -20.55
N ILE A 28 19.03 -18.89 -19.27
CA ILE A 28 19.79 -19.51 -18.17
C ILE A 28 19.12 -20.75 -17.57
N GLY A 29 18.14 -21.34 -18.28
CA GLY A 29 17.56 -22.64 -17.93
C GLY A 29 16.40 -22.58 -16.94
N TYR A 30 15.58 -21.52 -16.96
CA TYR A 30 14.39 -21.40 -16.12
C TYR A 30 13.11 -21.28 -16.93
N ARG A 31 11.99 -21.70 -16.34
CA ARG A 31 10.62 -21.47 -16.79
C ARG A 31 10.04 -20.28 -16.03
N PRO A 32 10.13 -19.05 -16.55
CA PRO A 32 9.64 -17.87 -15.85
C PRO A 32 8.13 -17.70 -16.02
N GLN A 33 7.48 -17.22 -14.97
CA GLN A 33 6.10 -16.79 -14.93
C GLN A 33 6.02 -15.37 -14.39
N LEU A 34 5.01 -14.63 -14.78
CA LEU A 34 4.76 -13.28 -14.36
C LEU A 34 3.36 -13.17 -13.77
N PHE A 35 3.26 -12.66 -12.55
CA PHE A 35 1.99 -12.47 -11.87
C PHE A 35 1.84 -11.02 -11.44
N LEU A 36 0.66 -10.46 -11.68
CA LEU A 36 0.22 -9.24 -11.02
C LEU A 36 -0.68 -9.64 -9.86
N VAL A 37 -0.26 -9.34 -8.64
CA VAL A 37 -0.98 -9.70 -7.41
C VAL A 37 -1.39 -8.43 -6.68
N ASN A 38 -2.64 -8.39 -6.22
CA ASN A 38 -3.11 -7.37 -5.29
C ASN A 38 -3.08 -7.97 -3.87
N ALA A 39 -2.44 -7.28 -2.94
CA ALA A 39 -2.35 -7.73 -1.56
C ALA A 39 -3.74 -7.92 -0.91
N GLY A 40 -4.74 -7.14 -1.33
CA GLY A 40 -6.12 -7.31 -0.88
C GLY A 40 -6.68 -8.70 -1.16
N ASP A 41 -6.31 -9.33 -2.27
CA ASP A 41 -6.72 -10.70 -2.64
C ASP A 41 -6.06 -11.76 -1.75
N CYS A 42 -5.03 -11.38 -1.01
CA CYS A 42 -4.30 -12.23 -0.07
C CYS A 42 -4.65 -11.96 1.40
N GLY A 43 -5.72 -11.18 1.67
CA GLY A 43 -6.18 -10.87 3.02
C GLY A 43 -5.47 -9.70 3.69
N VAL A 44 -4.66 -8.93 2.95
CA VAL A 44 -4.08 -7.67 3.45
C VAL A 44 -5.12 -6.55 3.32
N PRO A 45 -5.41 -5.75 4.35
CA PRO A 45 -6.40 -4.67 4.26
C PRO A 45 -5.87 -3.44 3.50
N GLN A 46 -5.19 -3.71 2.38
CA GLN A 46 -4.54 -2.71 1.53
C GLN A 46 -4.60 -3.10 0.05
N ARG A 47 -5.01 -2.17 -0.79
CA ARG A 47 -4.91 -2.29 -2.24
C ARG A 47 -3.48 -1.99 -2.68
N ARG A 48 -2.65 -3.02 -2.79
CA ARG A 48 -1.23 -2.92 -3.14
C ARG A 48 -0.89 -3.91 -4.25
N GLU A 49 -0.81 -3.41 -5.47
CA GLU A 49 -0.47 -4.23 -6.62
C GLU A 49 1.05 -4.36 -6.77
N ARG A 50 1.52 -5.60 -6.91
CA ARG A 50 2.92 -5.93 -7.16
C ARG A 50 3.04 -6.97 -8.25
N VAL A 51 4.09 -6.86 -9.03
CA VAL A 51 4.44 -7.80 -10.07
C VAL A 51 5.47 -8.77 -9.50
N PHE A 52 5.18 -10.06 -9.62
CA PHE A 52 6.09 -11.13 -9.19
C PHE A 52 6.62 -11.87 -10.40
N PHE A 53 7.93 -11.92 -10.55
CA PHE A 53 8.64 -12.80 -11.45
C PHE A 53 8.94 -14.08 -10.68
N CYS A 54 8.31 -15.17 -11.06
CA CYS A 54 8.53 -16.50 -10.46
C CYS A 54 9.20 -17.37 -11.50
N ALA A 55 10.36 -17.95 -11.20
CA ALA A 55 11.11 -18.76 -12.13
C ALA A 55 11.45 -20.11 -11.53
N LEU A 56 11.01 -21.18 -12.19
CA LEU A 56 11.29 -22.56 -11.84
C LEU A 56 12.41 -23.07 -12.75
N ARG A 57 13.44 -23.67 -12.17
CA ARG A 57 14.55 -24.25 -12.93
C ARG A 57 14.08 -25.44 -13.76
N ASN A 58 14.60 -25.60 -14.98
CA ASN A 58 14.09 -26.56 -15.98
C ASN A 58 14.22 -28.03 -15.54
N ASP A 59 15.24 -28.35 -14.73
CA ASP A 59 15.49 -29.70 -14.20
C ASP A 59 14.56 -30.08 -13.03
N ILE A 60 13.73 -29.16 -12.56
CA ILE A 60 12.76 -29.43 -11.50
C ILE A 60 11.42 -29.83 -12.14
N GLU A 61 11.07 -31.11 -12.02
CA GLU A 61 9.78 -31.64 -12.49
C GLU A 61 8.63 -31.25 -11.54
N ARG A 62 8.19 -30.00 -11.65
CA ARG A 62 7.04 -29.47 -10.91
C ARG A 62 6.14 -28.70 -11.86
N PRO A 63 4.82 -28.70 -11.65
CA PRO A 63 3.91 -27.88 -12.42
C PRO A 63 4.23 -26.40 -12.22
N LEU A 64 3.86 -25.58 -13.19
CA LEU A 64 3.92 -24.13 -13.08
C LEU A 64 2.98 -23.64 -11.97
N LEU A 65 3.33 -22.54 -11.34
CA LEU A 65 2.53 -21.92 -10.28
C LEU A 65 1.18 -21.48 -10.82
N LYS A 66 0.15 -21.68 -10.04
CA LYS A 66 -1.18 -21.11 -10.24
C LYS A 66 -1.50 -20.25 -9.02
N LEU A 67 -1.81 -18.97 -9.25
CA LEU A 67 -2.23 -18.05 -8.20
C LEU A 67 -3.72 -17.78 -8.36
N ALA A 68 -4.41 -17.81 -7.24
CA ALA A 68 -5.82 -17.43 -7.14
C ALA A 68 -6.03 -16.54 -5.90
N PRO A 69 -7.03 -15.68 -5.88
CA PRO A 69 -7.44 -14.99 -4.66
C PRO A 69 -7.72 -16.00 -3.55
N THR A 70 -7.16 -15.77 -2.37
CA THR A 70 -7.26 -16.71 -1.24
C THR A 70 -8.17 -16.19 -0.13
N HIS A 71 -8.45 -14.89 -0.12
CA HIS A 71 -9.18 -14.23 0.95
C HIS A 71 -10.14 -13.19 0.38
N ARG A 72 -11.19 -12.88 1.17
CA ARG A 72 -12.01 -11.70 0.93
C ARG A 72 -11.21 -10.44 1.24
N TRP A 73 -11.63 -9.34 0.65
CA TRP A 73 -11.07 -8.04 0.98
C TRP A 73 -11.46 -7.61 2.40
N ILE A 74 -10.49 -7.14 3.16
CA ILE A 74 -10.64 -6.62 4.52
C ILE A 74 -10.63 -5.10 4.44
N SER A 75 -11.62 -4.45 5.06
CA SER A 75 -11.70 -2.99 5.06
C SER A 75 -10.75 -2.37 6.10
N ALA A 76 -10.45 -1.08 5.93
CA ALA A 76 -9.64 -0.34 6.88
C ALA A 76 -10.29 -0.30 8.27
N GLY A 77 -11.59 -0.06 8.35
CA GLY A 77 -12.32 -0.05 9.63
C GLY A 77 -12.34 -1.41 10.31
N GLU A 78 -12.47 -2.51 9.54
CA GLU A 78 -12.38 -3.86 10.09
C GLU A 78 -10.99 -4.14 10.66
N ALA A 79 -9.95 -3.78 9.94
CA ALA A 79 -8.56 -4.05 10.33
C ALA A 79 -8.11 -3.26 11.56
N THR A 80 -8.72 -2.09 11.82
CA THR A 80 -8.32 -1.18 12.90
C THR A 80 -9.39 -1.02 13.99
N ARG A 81 -10.44 -1.85 13.98
CA ARG A 81 -11.60 -1.71 14.88
C ARG A 81 -11.26 -1.74 16.38
N ASP A 82 -10.16 -2.35 16.75
CA ASP A 82 -9.64 -2.46 18.11
C ASP A 82 -8.64 -1.34 18.49
N VAL A 83 -8.33 -0.45 17.54
CA VAL A 83 -7.46 0.72 17.75
C VAL A 83 -8.35 1.96 17.95
N GLN A 84 -9.17 1.96 19.01
CA GLN A 84 -10.14 3.05 19.24
C GLN A 84 -9.59 4.13 20.19
N GLU A 85 -8.85 3.72 21.20
CA GLU A 85 -8.28 4.67 22.16
C GLU A 85 -6.82 4.98 21.82
N LEU A 86 -6.56 6.28 21.62
CA LEU A 86 -5.22 6.79 21.36
C LEU A 86 -4.54 7.17 22.67
N THR A 87 -3.29 6.80 22.81
CA THR A 87 -2.43 7.32 23.88
C THR A 87 -2.16 8.81 23.68
N ALA A 88 -1.75 9.52 24.73
CA ALA A 88 -1.38 10.94 24.63
C ALA A 88 -0.25 11.19 23.60
N GLY A 89 0.73 10.26 23.50
CA GLY A 89 1.78 10.32 22.50
C GLY A 89 1.24 10.18 21.07
N GLU A 90 0.34 9.20 20.84
CA GLU A 90 -0.29 9.00 19.54
C GLU A 90 -1.15 10.20 19.12
N MET A 91 -1.88 10.81 20.06
CA MET A 91 -2.65 12.02 19.80
C MET A 91 -1.75 13.17 19.33
N GLU A 92 -0.59 13.35 19.96
CA GLU A 92 0.39 14.38 19.55
C GLU A 92 0.99 14.05 18.18
N ASP A 93 1.47 12.82 17.98
CA ASP A 93 2.14 12.39 16.76
C ASP A 93 1.22 12.39 15.53
N THR A 94 -0.09 12.24 15.74
CA THR A 94 -1.08 12.17 14.64
C THR A 94 -1.82 13.46 14.39
N LYS A 95 -1.51 14.53 15.09
CA LYS A 95 -2.16 15.85 14.94
C LYS A 95 -2.29 16.28 13.48
N ALA A 96 -3.46 16.82 13.17
CA ALA A 96 -3.71 17.41 11.87
C ALA A 96 -2.76 18.59 11.62
N THR A 97 -2.16 18.62 10.45
CA THR A 97 -1.42 19.80 9.99
C THR A 97 -2.40 20.86 9.41
N PRO A 98 -1.97 22.11 9.21
CA PRO A 98 -2.82 23.13 8.57
C PRO A 98 -3.41 22.67 7.22
N MET A 99 -2.67 21.85 6.47
CA MET A 99 -3.14 21.26 5.23
C MET A 99 -4.29 20.28 5.47
N HIS A 100 -4.21 19.42 6.49
CA HIS A 100 -5.28 18.49 6.84
C HIS A 100 -6.53 19.27 7.30
N LEU A 101 -6.37 20.26 8.17
CA LEU A 101 -7.48 21.09 8.64
C LEU A 101 -8.19 21.81 7.47
N LYS A 102 -7.45 22.19 6.44
CA LYS A 102 -8.01 22.83 5.24
C LYS A 102 -8.77 21.87 4.34
N TRP A 103 -8.23 20.69 4.06
CA TRP A 103 -8.72 19.84 2.98
C TRP A 103 -9.54 18.63 3.45
N TRP A 104 -9.28 18.10 4.64
CA TRP A 104 -10.00 16.95 5.17
C TRP A 104 -11.53 17.16 5.22
N PRO A 105 -12.07 18.28 5.74
CA PRO A 105 -13.53 18.50 5.79
C PRO A 105 -14.18 18.58 4.42
N LYS A 106 -13.41 18.94 3.39
CA LYS A 106 -13.88 19.11 2.01
C LYS A 106 -13.71 17.85 1.14
N THR A 107 -13.04 16.84 1.67
CA THR A 107 -12.72 15.61 0.95
C THR A 107 -13.66 14.50 1.41
N MET A 108 -14.31 13.85 0.47
CA MET A 108 -15.16 12.68 0.77
C MET A 108 -14.32 11.51 1.25
N LYS A 109 -14.89 10.62 2.07
CA LYS A 109 -14.27 9.36 2.44
C LYS A 109 -13.92 8.56 1.19
N GLY A 110 -12.72 8.01 1.13
CA GLY A 110 -12.20 7.27 -0.01
C GLY A 110 -11.59 8.13 -1.12
N ASP A 111 -11.60 9.46 -1.00
CA ASP A 111 -11.12 10.37 -2.05
C ASP A 111 -9.83 11.09 -1.63
N THR A 112 -9.21 11.77 -2.59
CA THR A 112 -7.96 12.49 -2.41
C THR A 112 -8.20 13.98 -2.13
N TYR A 113 -7.26 14.61 -1.46
CA TYR A 113 -7.27 16.07 -1.30
C TYR A 113 -7.16 16.78 -2.65
N ALA A 114 -6.56 16.14 -3.66
CA ALA A 114 -6.48 16.69 -5.00
C ALA A 114 -7.86 16.92 -5.62
N THR A 115 -8.80 16.01 -5.40
CA THR A 115 -10.19 16.15 -5.90
C THR A 115 -10.88 17.34 -5.28
N ALA A 116 -10.77 17.50 -3.96
CA ALA A 116 -11.34 18.66 -3.25
C ALA A 116 -10.67 19.99 -3.68
N ALA A 117 -9.35 19.99 -3.81
CA ALA A 117 -8.58 21.17 -4.22
C ALA A 117 -8.86 21.59 -5.67
N SER A 118 -9.07 20.62 -6.55
CA SER A 118 -9.44 20.87 -7.97
C SER A 118 -10.78 21.60 -8.09
N LYS A 119 -11.75 21.27 -7.22
CA LYS A 119 -13.07 21.98 -7.17
C LYS A 119 -12.93 23.44 -6.77
N GLU A 120 -11.85 23.80 -6.07
CA GLU A 120 -11.51 25.19 -5.71
C GLU A 120 -10.51 25.83 -6.70
N GLY A 121 -10.33 25.24 -7.88
CA GLY A 121 -9.47 25.80 -8.94
C GLY A 121 -7.98 25.57 -8.77
N ARG A 122 -7.54 24.81 -7.75
CA ARG A 122 -6.12 24.47 -7.57
C ARG A 122 -5.70 23.44 -8.60
N LYS A 123 -4.63 23.72 -9.33
CA LYS A 123 -4.02 22.79 -10.29
C LYS A 123 -2.85 22.05 -9.64
N GLY A 124 -2.91 20.70 -9.68
CA GLY A 124 -1.83 19.81 -9.26
C GLY A 124 -1.58 19.70 -7.75
N GLY A 125 -0.77 18.70 -7.39
CA GLY A 125 -0.42 18.39 -6.00
C GLY A 125 -1.51 17.64 -5.22
N LEU A 126 -1.17 17.24 -4.00
CA LEU A 126 -2.08 16.59 -3.04
C LEU A 126 -2.64 15.20 -3.44
N PHE A 127 -2.14 14.58 -4.52
CA PHE A 127 -2.61 13.26 -4.98
C PHE A 127 -2.34 12.14 -3.98
N SER A 128 -1.29 12.27 -3.19
CA SER A 128 -0.89 11.28 -2.19
C SER A 128 -1.65 11.38 -0.87
N HIS A 129 -2.51 12.39 -0.70
CA HIS A 129 -3.25 12.60 0.53
C HIS A 129 -4.67 12.05 0.35
N ILE A 130 -4.96 10.91 0.96
CA ILE A 130 -6.22 10.21 0.82
C ILE A 130 -6.93 10.16 2.17
N ARG A 131 -8.17 10.64 2.24
CA ARG A 131 -9.06 10.38 3.35
C ARG A 131 -9.58 8.97 3.21
N LEU A 132 -9.23 8.08 4.13
CA LEU A 132 -9.64 6.68 4.06
C LEU A 132 -11.17 6.51 4.08
N HIS A 133 -11.64 5.32 3.79
CA HIS A 133 -13.02 4.91 3.94
C HIS A 133 -13.07 3.64 4.79
N GLU A 134 -13.87 3.65 5.86
CA GLU A 134 -13.98 2.55 6.82
C GLU A 134 -14.38 1.21 6.19
N SER A 135 -15.23 1.26 5.14
CA SER A 135 -15.74 0.06 4.47
C SER A 135 -14.89 -0.42 3.28
N GLN A 136 -13.74 0.20 3.04
CA GLN A 136 -12.85 -0.16 1.93
C GLN A 136 -11.44 -0.51 2.44
N PRO A 137 -10.70 -1.38 1.73
CA PRO A 137 -9.27 -1.54 2.00
C PRO A 137 -8.53 -0.22 1.83
N SER A 138 -7.51 -0.01 2.63
CA SER A 138 -6.62 1.14 2.47
C SER A 138 -6.03 1.18 1.05
N PRO A 139 -5.83 2.34 0.45
CA PRO A 139 -4.94 2.46 -0.70
C PRO A 139 -3.51 2.09 -0.30
N THR A 140 -2.61 1.98 -1.29
CA THR A 140 -1.21 1.68 -1.03
C THR A 140 -0.60 2.69 -0.05
N LEU A 141 -0.19 2.21 1.11
CA LEU A 141 0.62 2.98 2.05
C LEU A 141 2.01 3.18 1.46
N THR A 142 2.45 4.42 1.35
CA THR A 142 3.73 4.76 0.72
C THR A 142 4.76 5.16 1.76
N CYS A 143 6.03 4.96 1.47
CA CYS A 143 7.16 5.38 2.30
C CYS A 143 7.43 6.90 2.29
N ALA A 144 6.45 7.71 1.91
CA ALA A 144 6.60 9.16 1.91
C ALA A 144 7.06 9.65 3.29
N THR A 145 8.10 10.48 3.30
CA THR A 145 8.82 10.94 4.50
C THR A 145 7.94 11.61 5.55
N ASN A 146 6.75 12.01 5.18
CA ASN A 146 5.85 12.80 6.04
C ASN A 146 4.58 12.06 6.48
N ASP A 147 4.46 10.74 6.28
CA ASP A 147 3.31 9.88 6.63
C ASP A 147 1.91 10.50 6.37
N HIS A 148 1.83 11.36 5.35
CA HIS A 148 0.61 12.08 4.96
C HIS A 148 -0.24 11.35 3.93
N SER A 149 0.17 10.16 3.49
CA SER A 149 -0.48 9.45 2.37
C SER A 149 -1.88 8.93 2.71
N ALA A 150 -2.18 8.73 3.98
CA ALA A 150 -3.47 8.28 4.45
C ALA A 150 -3.86 9.00 5.74
N VAL A 151 -5.09 9.51 5.79
CA VAL A 151 -5.66 10.15 6.97
C VAL A 151 -6.93 9.43 7.38
N HIS A 152 -7.26 9.49 8.67
CA HIS A 152 -8.41 8.81 9.23
C HIS A 152 -9.73 9.28 8.59
N TRP A 153 -10.71 8.37 8.48
CA TRP A 153 -11.99 8.64 7.79
C TRP A 153 -12.94 9.53 8.58
N ASP A 154 -12.99 9.39 9.93
CA ASP A 154 -13.90 10.15 10.79
C ASP A 154 -13.23 11.23 11.61
N GLU A 155 -11.94 11.14 11.84
CA GLU A 155 -11.17 12.09 12.63
C GLU A 155 -10.17 12.82 11.75
N CYS A 156 -10.11 14.15 11.88
CA CYS A 156 -9.12 14.95 11.14
C CYS A 156 -7.72 14.78 11.74
N ARG A 157 -7.12 13.62 11.52
CA ARG A 157 -5.78 13.24 12.00
C ARG A 157 -5.07 12.31 11.02
N ARG A 158 -3.78 12.22 11.17
CA ARG A 158 -2.98 11.16 10.52
C ARG A 158 -3.23 9.81 11.20
N LEU A 159 -2.84 8.74 10.56
CA LEU A 159 -2.91 7.40 11.16
C LEU A 159 -1.80 7.19 12.17
N THR A 160 -2.11 6.45 13.26
CA THR A 160 -1.11 5.97 14.23
C THR A 160 -0.20 4.92 13.61
N TYR A 161 0.90 4.60 14.28
CA TYR A 161 1.77 3.48 13.87
C TYR A 161 1.06 2.13 14.04
N ARG A 162 0.19 1.97 15.05
CA ARG A 162 -0.65 0.78 15.22
C ARG A 162 -1.58 0.57 14.02
N GLU A 163 -2.28 1.61 13.58
CA GLU A 163 -3.13 1.56 12.38
C GLU A 163 -2.31 1.22 11.12
N TRP A 164 -1.12 1.79 10.96
CA TRP A 164 -0.22 1.45 9.84
C TRP A 164 0.18 -0.03 9.86
N LYS A 165 0.51 -0.60 11.03
CA LYS A 165 0.82 -2.02 11.17
C LYS A 165 -0.36 -2.89 10.75
N ARG A 166 -1.56 -2.59 11.24
CA ARG A 166 -2.79 -3.33 10.89
C ARG A 166 -3.08 -3.26 9.40
N LEU A 167 -3.05 -2.08 8.80
CA LEU A 167 -3.30 -1.90 7.37
C LEU A 167 -2.20 -2.51 6.48
N GLY A 168 -1.00 -2.67 6.99
CA GLY A 168 0.11 -3.36 6.30
C GLY A 168 0.21 -4.84 6.62
N SER A 169 -0.67 -5.40 7.47
CA SER A 169 -0.59 -6.78 7.99
C SER A 169 0.73 -7.09 8.72
N PHE A 170 1.30 -6.09 9.38
CA PHE A 170 2.43 -6.30 10.29
C PHE A 170 1.95 -6.70 11.68
N PRO A 171 2.69 -7.56 12.40
CA PRO A 171 2.33 -7.95 13.75
C PRO A 171 2.41 -6.77 14.71
N ASP A 172 1.65 -6.82 15.81
CA ASP A 172 1.57 -5.72 16.76
C ASP A 172 2.88 -5.44 17.49
N ASP A 173 3.67 -6.46 17.71
CA ASP A 173 5.00 -6.40 18.32
C ASP A 173 6.12 -6.00 17.33
N TYR A 174 5.76 -5.69 16.07
CA TYR A 174 6.74 -5.18 15.12
C TYR A 174 7.31 -3.84 15.61
N TYR A 175 8.54 -3.89 16.05
CA TYR A 175 9.24 -2.76 16.66
C TYR A 175 10.01 -1.94 15.65
N ALA A 176 9.99 -0.63 15.82
CA ALA A 176 10.87 0.31 15.13
C ALA A 176 11.36 1.36 16.14
N LYS A 177 12.55 1.92 15.90
CA LYS A 177 13.14 2.92 16.80
C LYS A 177 12.25 4.16 17.02
N THR A 178 11.46 4.53 16.01
CA THR A 178 10.42 5.56 16.08
C THR A 178 9.26 5.18 15.19
N ASP A 179 8.07 5.69 15.45
CA ASP A 179 6.87 5.48 14.63
C ASP A 179 7.08 5.90 13.18
N LYS A 180 7.80 7.00 12.97
CA LYS A 180 8.15 7.49 11.63
C LYS A 180 9.00 6.48 10.85
N ILE A 181 10.00 5.89 11.48
CA ILE A 181 10.83 4.82 10.88
C ILE A 181 9.97 3.60 10.60
N GLY A 182 9.11 3.19 11.54
CA GLY A 182 8.21 2.06 11.37
C GLY A 182 7.26 2.23 10.20
N LYS A 183 6.60 3.36 10.08
CA LYS A 183 5.73 3.71 8.95
C LYS A 183 6.50 3.71 7.62
N TYR A 184 7.72 4.24 7.61
CA TYR A 184 8.60 4.19 6.44
C TYR A 184 8.90 2.74 6.02
N MET A 185 9.27 1.87 6.96
CA MET A 185 9.58 0.46 6.69
C MET A 185 8.35 -0.28 6.15
N ILE A 186 7.17 -0.05 6.73
CA ILE A 186 5.90 -0.61 6.23
C ILE A 186 5.62 -0.13 4.81
N GLY A 187 5.79 1.16 4.53
CA GLY A 187 5.60 1.72 3.19
C GLY A 187 6.56 1.16 2.14
N MET A 188 7.77 0.77 2.55
CA MET A 188 8.78 0.14 1.68
C MET A 188 8.54 -1.34 1.45
N SER A 189 7.79 -2.03 2.32
CA SER A 189 7.55 -3.47 2.22
C SER A 189 6.79 -3.85 0.94
N VAL A 190 6.94 -5.10 0.56
CA VAL A 190 6.30 -5.68 -0.63
C VAL A 190 5.26 -6.69 -0.21
#